data_3b006ad1dc1f8336be59f011b4c7d001
#
_entry.id   3b006ad1dc1f8336be59f011b4c7d001
#
_cell.length_a   1.000
_cell.length_b   1.000
_cell.length_c   1.000
_cell.angle_alpha   90.00
_cell.angle_beta   90.00
_cell.angle_gamma   90.00
#
_symmetry.space_group_name_H-M   'P 1'
#
loop_
_entity.id
_entity.type
_entity.pdbx_description
1 polymer ?
#
loop_
_entity_poly.entity_id
_entity_poly.type
_entity_poly.pdbx_seq_one_letter_code
_entity_poly.pdbx_strand_id
1 'polypeptide(L)'
;MLAKYHANGDRTSQLVRFQVVEIQATLIEEKKQKASQWLEFIRTKGNRRRLFILLFIGYMVQLSGLGLTGYYLPKVLDTVDIKTPKSQLLINAVISIWHLGCSIFFALLIDRVGRRRLFLFGTIVMFVVFLIWTIASALMQEQDFKNRHLAILVVAMLFLFQAGYQPVAVASIPYVIEISLFSLRSKTAMIFQGCGYTAQVYNGFVNPIAMETITWRYYIFGIVIIAVEIVLAYFFLPETKGRGLEEIGEIFDGDELLTGVKAMQKHKQEYIEQMDKDDIVHQEVEVFEEKGNA
;
A
#
# COMPACT_ATOMS: atom_id res chain seq x y z
N MET A 1 -29.70 17.90 -5.08
CA MET A 1 -29.45 16.49 -4.70
C MET A 1 -29.43 16.34 -3.17
N LEU A 2 -28.59 17.06 -2.43
CA LEU A 2 -28.48 16.98 -0.97
C LEU A 2 -29.83 17.12 -0.25
N ALA A 3 -30.62 18.17 -0.56
CA ALA A 3 -31.93 18.38 0.04
C ALA A 3 -32.88 17.16 -0.13
N LYS A 4 -32.85 16.50 -1.29
CA LYS A 4 -33.72 15.35 -1.58
C LYS A 4 -33.40 14.13 -0.71
N TYR A 5 -32.11 13.88 -0.42
CA TYR A 5 -31.68 12.66 0.27
C TYR A 5 -31.43 12.85 1.77
N HIS A 6 -31.13 14.09 2.20
CA HIS A 6 -30.75 14.36 3.60
C HIS A 6 -31.77 15.22 4.36
N ALA A 7 -32.74 15.85 3.66
CA ALA A 7 -33.73 16.75 4.28
C ALA A 7 -35.12 16.64 3.62
N ASN A 8 -35.49 15.47 3.11
CA ASN A 8 -36.80 15.20 2.52
C ASN A 8 -37.29 16.24 1.49
N GLY A 9 -36.38 16.87 0.76
CA GLY A 9 -36.66 17.88 -0.26
C GLY A 9 -36.57 19.34 0.24
N ASP A 10 -36.43 19.56 1.54
CA ASP A 10 -36.32 20.91 2.09
C ASP A 10 -34.94 21.50 1.82
N ARG A 11 -34.89 22.55 0.99
CA ARG A 11 -33.67 23.29 0.62
C ARG A 11 -33.22 24.29 1.68
N THR A 12 -34.10 24.64 2.61
CA THR A 12 -33.87 25.64 3.66
C THR A 12 -33.32 25.02 4.94
N SER A 13 -33.35 23.68 5.05
CA SER A 13 -32.84 22.93 6.20
C SER A 13 -31.40 23.32 6.56
N GLN A 14 -31.17 23.61 7.85
CA GLN A 14 -29.83 23.90 8.39
C GLN A 14 -28.81 22.82 8.05
N LEU A 15 -29.23 21.56 8.02
CA LEU A 15 -28.37 20.42 7.65
C LEU A 15 -27.85 20.55 6.20
N VAL A 16 -28.73 20.95 5.26
CA VAL A 16 -28.36 21.14 3.85
C VAL A 16 -27.41 22.32 3.70
N ARG A 17 -27.69 23.44 4.36
CA ARG A 17 -26.79 24.62 4.37
C ARG A 17 -25.41 24.26 4.92
N PHE A 18 -25.36 23.57 6.06
CA PHE A 18 -24.10 23.12 6.66
C PHE A 18 -23.29 22.24 5.69
N GLN A 19 -23.93 21.24 5.08
CA GLN A 19 -23.28 20.34 4.11
C GLN A 19 -22.78 21.09 2.86
N VAL A 20 -23.53 22.06 2.35
CA VAL A 20 -23.10 22.85 1.20
C VAL A 20 -21.86 23.69 1.55
N VAL A 21 -21.82 24.31 2.73
CA VAL A 21 -20.67 25.08 3.20
C VAL A 21 -19.46 24.18 3.39
N GLU A 22 -19.64 23.00 3.98
CA GLU A 22 -18.58 22.01 4.17
C GLU A 22 -18.00 21.55 2.83
N ILE A 23 -18.87 21.23 1.86
CA ILE A 23 -18.44 20.86 0.49
C ILE A 23 -17.72 22.01 -0.19
N GLN A 24 -18.21 23.24 -0.07
CA GLN A 24 -17.56 24.41 -0.67
C GLN A 24 -16.18 24.68 -0.03
N ALA A 25 -16.06 24.59 1.29
CA ALA A 25 -14.80 24.72 2.00
C ALA A 25 -13.80 23.65 1.54
N THR A 26 -14.25 22.41 1.46
CA THR A 26 -13.43 21.28 0.97
C THR A 26 -13.00 21.49 -0.49
N LEU A 27 -13.88 21.95 -1.37
CA LEU A 27 -13.55 22.24 -2.77
C LEU A 27 -12.56 23.41 -2.94
N ILE A 28 -12.65 24.43 -2.08
CA ILE A 28 -11.69 25.55 -2.09
C ILE A 28 -10.32 25.03 -1.64
N GLU A 29 -10.30 24.19 -0.63
CA GLU A 29 -9.09 23.56 -0.12
C GLU A 29 -8.49 22.58 -1.14
N GLU A 30 -9.31 21.76 -1.80
CA GLU A 30 -8.87 20.93 -2.93
C GLU A 30 -8.30 21.75 -4.09
N LYS A 31 -8.87 22.91 -4.41
CA LYS A 31 -8.33 23.79 -5.46
C LYS A 31 -6.96 24.36 -5.05
N LYS A 32 -6.78 24.73 -3.79
CA LYS A 32 -5.44 25.12 -3.27
C LYS A 32 -4.46 23.96 -3.31
N GLN A 33 -4.94 22.75 -3.01
CA GLN A 33 -4.14 21.51 -2.99
C GLN A 33 -3.84 20.97 -4.40
N LYS A 34 -4.68 21.22 -5.43
CA LYS A 34 -4.35 20.90 -6.84
C LYS A 34 -3.09 21.59 -7.34
N ALA A 35 -2.70 22.69 -6.71
CA ALA A 35 -1.42 23.34 -6.91
C ALA A 35 -0.26 22.67 -6.16
N SER A 36 -0.50 21.57 -5.42
CA SER A 36 0.55 20.84 -4.70
C SER A 36 1.60 20.35 -5.70
N GLN A 37 2.81 20.86 -5.53
CA GLN A 37 3.92 20.58 -6.44
C GLN A 37 4.54 19.22 -6.08
N TRP A 38 5.13 18.54 -7.06
CA TRP A 38 5.91 17.31 -6.80
C TRP A 38 7.01 17.54 -5.75
N LEU A 39 7.50 18.77 -5.64
CA LEU A 39 8.49 19.19 -4.64
C LEU A 39 8.02 19.07 -3.19
N GLU A 40 6.70 18.97 -2.94
CA GLU A 40 6.19 18.77 -1.57
C GLU A 40 6.64 17.44 -0.95
N PHE A 41 6.90 16.41 -1.76
CA PHE A 41 7.45 15.14 -1.26
C PHE A 41 8.81 15.30 -0.60
N ILE A 42 9.60 16.29 -1.00
CA ILE A 42 10.96 16.52 -0.48
C ILE A 42 11.06 17.74 0.44
N ARG A 43 10.00 18.56 0.53
CA ARG A 43 10.02 19.85 1.24
C ARG A 43 10.15 19.68 2.75
N THR A 44 9.36 18.79 3.37
CA THR A 44 9.34 18.56 4.82
C THR A 44 10.07 17.26 5.19
N LYS A 45 10.55 17.17 6.44
CA LYS A 45 11.18 15.93 6.95
C LYS A 45 10.19 14.76 6.95
N GLY A 46 8.94 15.01 7.32
CA GLY A 46 7.88 14.01 7.32
C GLY A 46 7.58 13.47 5.93
N ASN A 47 7.46 14.36 4.92
CA ASN A 47 7.21 13.94 3.54
C ASN A 47 8.40 13.16 2.94
N ARG A 48 9.63 13.53 3.26
CA ARG A 48 10.83 12.73 2.85
C ARG A 48 10.80 11.33 3.44
N ARG A 49 10.40 11.19 4.72
CA ARG A 49 10.25 9.88 5.36
C ARG A 49 9.13 9.06 4.71
N ARG A 50 7.99 9.68 4.40
CA ARG A 50 6.88 9.04 3.65
C ARG A 50 7.34 8.59 2.26
N LEU A 51 8.03 9.45 1.52
CA LEU A 51 8.57 9.14 0.21
C LEU A 51 9.55 7.97 0.26
N PHE A 52 10.45 7.93 1.25
CA PHE A 52 11.39 6.82 1.45
C PHE A 52 10.64 5.49 1.66
N ILE A 53 9.64 5.47 2.56
CA ILE A 53 8.82 4.28 2.82
C ILE A 53 8.06 3.86 1.57
N LEU A 54 7.50 4.81 0.83
CA LEU A 54 6.78 4.59 -0.42
C LEU A 54 7.67 3.91 -1.46
N LEU A 55 8.87 4.44 -1.70
CA LEU A 55 9.84 3.87 -2.62
C LEU A 55 10.28 2.48 -2.14
N PHE A 56 10.57 2.33 -0.86
CA PHE A 56 10.95 1.06 -0.26
C PHE A 56 9.89 -0.02 -0.50
N ILE A 57 8.62 0.24 -0.15
CA ILE A 57 7.53 -0.73 -0.35
C ILE A 57 7.29 -0.99 -1.84
N GLY A 58 7.33 0.04 -2.68
CA GLY A 58 7.13 -0.09 -4.12
C GLY A 58 8.16 -1.02 -4.78
N TYR A 59 9.42 -0.93 -4.39
CA TYR A 59 10.46 -1.83 -4.87
C TYR A 59 10.42 -3.19 -4.18
N MET A 60 10.17 -3.24 -2.86
CA MET A 60 10.07 -4.46 -2.08
C MET A 60 9.08 -5.46 -2.69
N VAL A 61 7.86 -5.02 -3.03
CA VAL A 61 6.82 -5.89 -3.61
C VAL A 61 7.30 -6.61 -4.88
N GLN A 62 8.21 -6.02 -5.65
CA GLN A 62 8.66 -6.58 -6.93
C GLN A 62 10.02 -7.28 -6.82
N LEU A 63 10.92 -6.81 -5.94
CA LEU A 63 12.29 -7.32 -5.86
C LEU A 63 12.48 -8.44 -4.83
N SER A 64 11.48 -8.72 -3.98
CA SER A 64 11.53 -9.78 -2.95
C SER A 64 11.66 -11.21 -3.52
N GLY A 65 12.00 -11.38 -4.78
CA GLY A 65 12.28 -12.68 -5.37
C GLY A 65 11.11 -13.33 -6.14
N LEU A 66 9.95 -12.69 -6.23
CA LEU A 66 8.80 -13.24 -6.98
C LEU A 66 9.16 -13.54 -8.44
N GLY A 67 9.91 -12.65 -9.10
CA GLY A 67 10.35 -12.84 -10.48
C GLY A 67 11.33 -14.01 -10.66
N LEU A 68 12.12 -14.36 -9.63
CA LEU A 68 13.09 -15.44 -9.69
C LEU A 68 12.44 -16.82 -9.69
N THR A 69 11.29 -16.96 -9.02
CA THR A 69 10.60 -18.25 -8.87
C THR A 69 10.07 -18.78 -10.20
N GLY A 70 9.61 -17.87 -11.09
CA GLY A 70 9.04 -18.25 -12.38
C GLY A 70 10.04 -18.84 -13.37
N TYR A 71 11.29 -18.39 -13.36
CA TYR A 71 12.31 -18.85 -14.30
C TYR A 71 12.85 -20.25 -14.02
N TYR A 72 12.90 -20.63 -12.75
CA TYR A 72 13.47 -21.92 -12.35
C TYR A 72 12.44 -23.06 -12.37
N LEU A 73 11.18 -22.73 -12.23
CA LEU A 73 10.09 -23.72 -12.14
C LEU A 73 10.03 -24.71 -13.30
N PRO A 74 10.13 -24.32 -14.60
CA PRO A 74 10.11 -25.28 -15.70
C PRO A 74 11.21 -26.35 -15.59
N LYS A 75 12.43 -25.94 -15.24
CA LYS A 75 13.58 -26.84 -15.11
C LYS A 75 13.42 -27.85 -13.96
N VAL A 76 12.81 -27.41 -12.85
CA VAL A 76 12.48 -28.27 -11.71
C VAL A 76 11.38 -29.26 -12.08
N LEU A 77 10.35 -28.80 -12.80
CA LEU A 77 9.25 -29.66 -13.24
C LEU A 77 9.70 -30.75 -14.21
N ASP A 78 10.67 -30.46 -15.07
CA ASP A 78 11.29 -31.48 -15.98
C ASP A 78 11.94 -32.59 -15.17
N THR A 79 12.51 -32.29 -14.01
CA THR A 79 13.14 -33.29 -13.12
C THR A 79 12.16 -34.26 -12.50
N VAL A 80 10.93 -33.85 -12.24
CA VAL A 80 9.83 -34.67 -11.73
C VAL A 80 8.99 -35.28 -12.86
N ASP A 81 9.53 -35.27 -14.09
CA ASP A 81 8.94 -35.85 -15.31
C ASP A 81 7.66 -35.11 -15.80
N ILE A 82 7.52 -33.83 -15.43
CA ILE A 82 6.42 -32.95 -15.87
C ILE A 82 6.89 -32.11 -17.06
N LYS A 83 7.06 -32.76 -18.22
CA LYS A 83 7.62 -32.16 -19.45
C LYS A 83 6.57 -31.58 -20.38
N THR A 84 5.31 -32.01 -20.24
CA THR A 84 4.24 -31.56 -21.15
C THR A 84 3.86 -30.12 -20.90
N PRO A 85 3.82 -29.26 -21.93
CA PRO A 85 3.38 -27.85 -21.77
C PRO A 85 2.02 -27.72 -21.08
N LYS A 86 1.10 -28.67 -21.34
CA LYS A 86 -0.21 -28.71 -20.70
C LYS A 86 -0.12 -28.90 -19.17
N SER A 87 0.79 -29.77 -18.70
CA SER A 87 0.98 -30.00 -17.26
C SER A 87 1.64 -28.82 -16.57
N GLN A 88 2.58 -28.15 -17.24
CA GLN A 88 3.21 -26.91 -16.73
C GLN A 88 2.19 -25.77 -16.61
N LEU A 89 1.30 -25.61 -17.60
CA LEU A 89 0.18 -24.66 -17.53
C LEU A 89 -0.77 -24.98 -16.40
N LEU A 90 -1.08 -26.27 -16.17
CA LEU A 90 -1.92 -26.69 -15.05
C LEU A 90 -1.30 -26.33 -13.70
N ILE A 91 -0.01 -26.54 -13.52
CA ILE A 91 0.70 -26.18 -12.28
C ILE A 91 0.67 -24.66 -12.08
N ASN A 92 0.89 -23.87 -13.12
CA ASN A 92 0.76 -22.41 -13.03
C ASN A 92 -0.66 -22.00 -12.63
N ALA A 93 -1.69 -22.68 -13.15
CA ALA A 93 -3.07 -22.43 -12.74
C ALA A 93 -3.31 -22.78 -11.26
N VAL A 94 -2.78 -23.91 -10.77
CA VAL A 94 -2.87 -24.32 -9.37
C VAL A 94 -2.14 -23.30 -8.47
N ILE A 95 -0.96 -22.82 -8.86
CA ILE A 95 -0.23 -21.76 -8.14
C ILE A 95 -1.07 -20.49 -8.09
N SER A 96 -1.73 -20.10 -9.18
CA SER A 96 -2.59 -18.91 -9.22
C SER A 96 -3.81 -19.02 -8.32
N ILE A 97 -4.43 -20.21 -8.25
CA ILE A 97 -5.54 -20.48 -7.32
C ILE A 97 -5.06 -20.41 -5.86
N TRP A 98 -3.89 -21.01 -5.57
CA TRP A 98 -3.25 -20.93 -4.25
C TRP A 98 -2.97 -19.47 -3.85
N HIS A 99 -2.42 -18.71 -4.76
CA HIS A 99 -2.15 -17.30 -4.62
C HIS A 99 -3.42 -16.49 -4.27
N LEU A 100 -4.51 -16.75 -5.00
CA LEU A 100 -5.81 -16.14 -4.73
C LEU A 100 -6.34 -16.50 -3.33
N GLY A 101 -6.27 -17.79 -2.96
CA GLY A 101 -6.70 -18.24 -1.64
C GLY A 101 -5.94 -17.58 -0.49
N CYS A 102 -4.61 -17.52 -0.60
CA CYS A 102 -3.75 -16.83 0.37
C CYS A 102 -4.06 -15.33 0.41
N SER A 103 -4.26 -14.70 -0.75
CA SER A 103 -4.60 -13.27 -0.87
C SER A 103 -5.88 -12.93 -0.09
N ILE A 104 -6.95 -13.71 -0.31
CA ILE A 104 -8.23 -13.53 0.40
C ILE A 104 -8.03 -13.73 1.90
N PHE A 105 -7.33 -14.79 2.31
CA PHE A 105 -7.07 -15.06 3.72
C PHE A 105 -6.35 -13.88 4.42
N PHE A 106 -5.27 -13.37 3.84
CA PHE A 106 -4.54 -12.26 4.43
C PHE A 106 -5.27 -10.92 4.30
N ALA A 107 -6.11 -10.73 3.28
CA ALA A 107 -6.97 -9.56 3.17
C ALA A 107 -7.97 -9.47 4.33
N LEU A 108 -8.54 -10.59 4.74
CA LEU A 108 -9.43 -10.65 5.92
C LEU A 108 -8.68 -10.47 7.24
N LEU A 109 -7.39 -10.74 7.25
CA LEU A 109 -6.57 -10.69 8.46
C LEU A 109 -5.91 -9.33 8.68
N ILE A 110 -5.79 -8.48 7.64
CA ILE A 110 -5.05 -7.23 7.67
C ILE A 110 -5.51 -6.28 8.77
N ASP A 111 -6.84 -6.16 8.97
CA ASP A 111 -7.41 -5.28 9.99
C ASP A 111 -7.30 -5.87 11.40
N ARG A 112 -7.19 -7.18 11.52
CA ARG A 112 -7.04 -7.86 12.83
C ARG A 112 -5.59 -7.88 13.31
N VAL A 113 -4.64 -8.14 12.44
CA VAL A 113 -3.21 -8.29 12.79
C VAL A 113 -2.48 -6.94 12.78
N GLY A 114 -2.73 -6.11 11.76
CA GLY A 114 -2.03 -4.86 11.52
C GLY A 114 -1.02 -4.97 10.39
N ARG A 115 -0.75 -3.83 9.76
CA ARG A 115 0.01 -3.78 8.50
C ARG A 115 1.49 -4.10 8.73
N ARG A 116 2.13 -3.45 9.72
CA ARG A 116 3.54 -3.67 10.05
C ARG A 116 3.84 -5.13 10.42
N ARG A 117 2.95 -5.73 11.22
CA ARG A 117 3.12 -7.13 11.63
C ARG A 117 3.03 -8.08 10.45
N LEU A 118 2.11 -7.82 9.50
CA LEU A 118 1.99 -8.61 8.29
C LEU A 118 3.21 -8.47 7.38
N PHE A 119 3.76 -7.26 7.23
CA PHE A 119 5.01 -7.05 6.50
C PHE A 119 6.16 -7.87 7.10
N LEU A 120 6.38 -7.76 8.41
CA LEU A 120 7.46 -8.50 9.09
C LEU A 120 7.25 -10.00 9.03
N PHE A 121 6.03 -10.48 9.28
CA PHE A 121 5.70 -11.89 9.17
C PHE A 121 5.98 -12.43 7.76
N GLY A 122 5.44 -11.76 6.74
CA GLY A 122 5.62 -12.17 5.35
C GLY A 122 7.08 -12.21 4.91
N THR A 123 7.85 -11.15 5.22
CA THR A 123 9.28 -11.08 4.86
C THR A 123 10.13 -12.12 5.60
N ILE A 124 9.84 -12.39 6.89
CA ILE A 124 10.54 -13.44 7.64
C ILE A 124 10.24 -14.82 7.06
N VAL A 125 8.96 -15.10 6.75
CA VAL A 125 8.59 -16.38 6.12
C VAL A 125 9.25 -16.52 4.75
N MET A 126 9.21 -15.47 3.91
CA MET A 126 9.90 -15.46 2.62
C MET A 126 11.41 -15.73 2.77
N PHE A 127 12.06 -15.09 3.73
CA PHE A 127 13.49 -15.27 4.00
C PHE A 127 13.85 -16.72 4.31
N VAL A 128 13.14 -17.32 5.28
CA VAL A 128 13.40 -18.73 5.70
C VAL A 128 13.14 -19.69 4.55
N VAL A 129 12.02 -19.54 3.87
CA VAL A 129 11.64 -20.41 2.74
C VAL A 129 12.63 -20.27 1.59
N PHE A 130 13.04 -19.04 1.27
CA PHE A 130 13.99 -18.78 0.19
C PHE A 130 15.39 -19.29 0.50
N LEU A 131 15.78 -19.29 1.77
CA LEU A 131 17.03 -19.89 2.23
C LEU A 131 17.03 -21.41 2.00
N ILE A 132 15.97 -22.11 2.42
CA ILE A 132 15.79 -23.54 2.19
C ILE A 132 15.74 -23.85 0.69
N TRP A 133 15.03 -23.03 -0.08
CA TRP A 133 14.97 -23.15 -1.53
C TRP A 133 16.36 -23.06 -2.17
N THR A 134 17.14 -22.06 -1.78
CA THR A 134 18.49 -21.86 -2.33
C THR A 134 19.39 -23.05 -2.06
N ILE A 135 19.36 -23.61 -0.83
CA ILE A 135 20.13 -24.80 -0.47
C ILE A 135 19.65 -26.01 -1.30
N ALA A 136 18.33 -26.23 -1.39
CA ALA A 136 17.78 -27.33 -2.16
C ALA A 136 18.12 -27.22 -3.66
N SER A 137 18.11 -26.01 -4.22
CA SER A 137 18.46 -25.76 -5.62
C SER A 137 19.96 -25.98 -5.88
N ALA A 138 20.84 -25.62 -4.94
CA ALA A 138 22.27 -25.88 -5.03
C ALA A 138 22.55 -27.40 -5.05
N LEU A 139 21.99 -28.14 -4.08
CA LEU A 139 22.14 -29.60 -4.00
C LEU A 139 21.55 -30.30 -5.23
N MET A 140 20.45 -29.81 -5.75
CA MET A 140 19.81 -30.36 -6.93
C MET A 140 20.68 -30.18 -8.18
N GLN A 141 21.37 -29.06 -8.31
CA GLN A 141 22.29 -28.80 -9.42
C GLN A 141 23.55 -29.66 -9.31
N GLU A 142 24.10 -29.86 -8.11
CA GLU A 142 25.24 -30.77 -7.88
C GLU A 142 24.92 -32.23 -8.25
N GLN A 143 23.66 -32.62 -8.10
CA GLN A 143 23.19 -33.99 -8.45
C GLN A 143 22.64 -34.11 -9.88
N ASP A 144 23.00 -33.18 -10.80
CA ASP A 144 22.54 -33.17 -12.18
C ASP A 144 21.02 -33.27 -12.35
N PHE A 145 20.24 -32.70 -11.42
CA PHE A 145 18.79 -32.74 -11.42
C PHE A 145 18.15 -34.16 -11.36
N LYS A 146 18.85 -35.16 -10.82
CA LYS A 146 18.36 -36.54 -10.76
C LYS A 146 17.54 -36.87 -9.50
N ASN A 147 17.61 -36.02 -8.47
CA ASN A 147 16.97 -36.32 -7.18
C ASN A 147 15.53 -35.78 -7.13
N ARG A 148 14.58 -36.71 -7.28
CA ARG A 148 13.14 -36.40 -7.24
C ARG A 148 12.68 -35.80 -5.91
N HIS A 149 13.29 -36.20 -4.78
CA HIS A 149 12.89 -35.67 -3.46
C HIS A 149 13.26 -34.18 -3.32
N LEU A 150 14.43 -33.77 -3.82
CA LEU A 150 14.84 -32.38 -3.84
C LEU A 150 13.93 -31.56 -4.76
N ALA A 151 13.54 -32.10 -5.91
CA ALA A 151 12.61 -31.43 -6.81
C ALA A 151 11.23 -31.19 -6.17
N ILE A 152 10.69 -32.15 -5.47
CA ILE A 152 9.43 -32.00 -4.72
C ILE A 152 9.58 -30.96 -3.61
N LEU A 153 10.71 -30.95 -2.90
CA LEU A 153 10.99 -29.94 -1.88
C LEU A 153 11.01 -28.54 -2.47
N VAL A 154 11.68 -28.33 -3.61
CA VAL A 154 11.73 -27.02 -4.29
C VAL A 154 10.33 -26.57 -4.70
N VAL A 155 9.49 -27.45 -5.24
CA VAL A 155 8.09 -27.11 -5.58
C VAL A 155 7.29 -26.76 -4.31
N ALA A 156 7.46 -27.50 -3.21
CA ALA A 156 6.80 -27.17 -1.95
C ALA A 156 7.23 -25.81 -1.40
N MET A 157 8.53 -25.50 -1.49
CA MET A 157 9.06 -24.18 -1.09
C MET A 157 8.50 -23.06 -1.96
N LEU A 158 8.23 -23.31 -3.24
CA LEU A 158 7.56 -22.35 -4.11
C LEU A 158 6.18 -21.95 -3.58
N PHE A 159 5.34 -22.95 -3.22
CA PHE A 159 4.02 -22.66 -2.67
C PHE A 159 4.10 -21.92 -1.32
N LEU A 160 5.04 -22.28 -0.46
CA LEU A 160 5.26 -21.61 0.81
C LEU A 160 5.78 -20.17 0.62
N PHE A 161 6.66 -19.98 -0.34
CA PHE A 161 7.15 -18.62 -0.68
C PHE A 161 6.01 -17.73 -1.14
N GLN A 162 5.13 -18.23 -2.02
CA GLN A 162 3.95 -17.50 -2.46
C GLN A 162 3.01 -17.16 -1.30
N ALA A 163 2.82 -18.07 -0.34
CA ALA A 163 2.03 -17.79 0.85
C ALA A 163 2.68 -16.72 1.75
N GLY A 164 4.01 -16.73 1.90
CA GLY A 164 4.77 -15.71 2.63
C GLY A 164 4.76 -14.34 1.95
N TYR A 165 4.68 -14.31 0.61
CA TYR A 165 4.61 -13.07 -0.16
C TYR A 165 3.26 -12.34 -0.02
N GLN A 166 2.15 -13.08 0.13
CA GLN A 166 0.81 -12.49 0.15
C GLN A 166 0.56 -11.46 1.25
N PRO A 167 1.01 -11.64 2.52
CA PRO A 167 0.85 -10.63 3.56
C PRO A 167 1.47 -9.27 3.15
N VAL A 168 2.62 -9.31 2.48
CA VAL A 168 3.32 -8.12 1.99
C VAL A 168 2.56 -7.45 0.84
N ALA A 169 2.16 -8.24 -0.16
CA ALA A 169 1.47 -7.74 -1.34
C ALA A 169 0.11 -7.10 -0.99
N VAL A 170 -0.69 -7.78 -0.16
CA VAL A 170 -2.01 -7.31 0.24
C VAL A 170 -1.93 -6.09 1.14
N ALA A 171 -0.95 -6.02 2.05
CA ALA A 171 -0.79 -4.89 2.95
C ALA A 171 -0.19 -3.64 2.27
N SER A 172 0.51 -3.78 1.14
CA SER A 172 1.28 -2.70 0.51
C SER A 172 0.42 -1.52 0.07
N ILE A 173 -0.65 -1.76 -0.68
CA ILE A 173 -1.49 -0.68 -1.25
C ILE A 173 -2.24 0.08 -0.15
N PRO A 174 -2.98 -0.57 0.77
CA PRO A 174 -3.63 0.13 1.88
C PRO A 174 -2.64 0.94 2.71
N TYR A 175 -1.50 0.35 3.06
CA TYR A 175 -0.48 1.01 3.87
C TYR A 175 0.07 2.28 3.21
N VAL A 176 0.42 2.22 1.94
CA VAL A 176 0.92 3.37 1.17
C VAL A 176 -0.10 4.50 1.12
N ILE A 177 -1.40 4.17 1.01
CA ILE A 177 -2.49 5.15 1.02
C ILE A 177 -2.68 5.74 2.42
N GLU A 178 -2.60 4.92 3.47
CA GLU A 178 -2.77 5.35 4.86
C GLU A 178 -1.68 6.33 5.33
N ILE A 179 -0.42 6.12 4.93
CA ILE A 179 0.68 7.03 5.29
C ILE A 179 0.71 8.31 4.47
N SER A 180 -0.07 8.37 3.38
CA SER A 180 -0.03 9.51 2.44
C SER A 180 -0.90 10.65 2.91
N LEU A 181 -0.40 11.89 2.76
CA LEU A 181 -1.23 13.08 2.89
C LEU A 181 -2.34 13.06 1.83
N PHE A 182 -3.53 13.51 2.22
CA PHE A 182 -4.68 13.55 1.31
C PHE A 182 -4.37 14.27 -0.01
N SER A 183 -3.67 15.40 0.05
CA SER A 183 -3.27 16.21 -1.11
C SER A 183 -2.29 15.51 -2.06
N LEU A 184 -1.50 14.56 -1.56
CA LEU A 184 -0.47 13.85 -2.32
C LEU A 184 -0.87 12.42 -2.69
N ARG A 185 -2.03 11.94 -2.24
CA ARG A 185 -2.45 10.52 -2.34
C ARG A 185 -2.45 9.99 -3.78
N SER A 186 -2.96 10.77 -4.74
CA SER A 186 -2.94 10.37 -6.16
C SER A 186 -1.53 10.26 -6.73
N LYS A 187 -0.64 11.20 -6.36
CA LYS A 187 0.77 11.18 -6.78
C LYS A 187 1.53 10.03 -6.11
N THR A 188 1.22 9.73 -4.85
CA THR A 188 1.75 8.57 -4.13
C THR A 188 1.43 7.27 -4.86
N ALA A 189 0.18 7.09 -5.30
CA ALA A 189 -0.22 5.93 -6.08
C ALA A 189 0.55 5.84 -7.41
N MET A 190 0.79 6.96 -8.09
CA MET A 190 1.58 7.02 -9.33
C MET A 190 3.05 6.63 -9.08
N ILE A 191 3.68 7.13 -8.02
CA ILE A 191 5.06 6.77 -7.65
C ILE A 191 5.14 5.28 -7.33
N PHE A 192 4.21 4.77 -6.52
CA PHE A 192 4.16 3.35 -6.14
C PHE A 192 4.09 2.44 -7.37
N GLN A 193 3.18 2.73 -8.31
CA GLN A 193 3.07 1.97 -9.54
C GLN A 193 4.31 2.14 -10.44
N GLY A 194 4.88 3.34 -10.49
CA GLY A 194 6.13 3.61 -11.21
C GLY A 194 7.29 2.76 -10.71
N CYS A 195 7.46 2.63 -9.37
CA CYS A 195 8.44 1.72 -8.77
C CYS A 195 8.18 0.26 -9.18
N GLY A 196 6.91 -0.15 -9.15
CA GLY A 196 6.52 -1.50 -9.58
C GLY A 196 6.91 -1.79 -11.02
N TYR A 197 6.60 -0.89 -11.97
CA TYR A 197 6.93 -1.09 -13.39
C TYR A 197 8.44 -1.04 -13.65
N THR A 198 9.18 -0.14 -13.01
CA THR A 198 10.65 -0.10 -13.16
C THR A 198 11.29 -1.37 -12.62
N ALA A 199 10.82 -1.90 -11.50
CA ALA A 199 11.29 -3.17 -10.96
C ALA A 199 10.88 -4.37 -11.83
N GLN A 200 9.71 -4.33 -12.48
CA GLN A 200 9.32 -5.37 -13.45
C GLN A 200 10.22 -5.37 -14.68
N VAL A 201 10.60 -4.20 -15.19
CA VAL A 201 11.58 -4.09 -16.29
C VAL A 201 12.92 -4.71 -15.87
N TYR A 202 13.41 -4.37 -14.66
CA TYR A 202 14.61 -4.98 -14.10
C TYR A 202 14.48 -6.51 -14.04
N ASN A 203 13.39 -7.03 -13.45
CA ASN A 203 13.13 -8.46 -13.36
C ASN A 203 13.07 -9.14 -14.73
N GLY A 204 12.47 -8.51 -15.74
CA GLY A 204 12.34 -9.06 -17.08
C GLY A 204 13.66 -9.18 -17.83
N PHE A 205 14.60 -8.27 -17.60
CA PHE A 205 15.90 -8.28 -18.30
C PHE A 205 17.01 -8.97 -17.48
N VAL A 206 17.12 -8.65 -16.19
CA VAL A 206 18.26 -9.09 -15.38
C VAL A 206 18.10 -10.53 -14.91
N ASN A 207 16.90 -10.93 -14.48
CA ASN A 207 16.71 -12.27 -13.95
C ASN A 207 17.01 -13.41 -14.94
N PRO A 208 16.56 -13.36 -16.23
CA PRO A 208 16.91 -14.41 -17.18
C PRO A 208 18.41 -14.53 -17.41
N ILE A 209 19.09 -13.39 -17.63
CA ILE A 209 20.53 -13.35 -17.90
C ILE A 209 21.32 -13.87 -16.68
N ALA A 210 20.96 -13.44 -15.48
CA ALA A 210 21.61 -13.87 -14.24
C ALA A 210 21.37 -15.36 -13.96
N MET A 211 20.15 -15.87 -14.20
CA MET A 211 19.83 -17.28 -14.02
C MET A 211 20.53 -18.20 -15.02
N GLU A 212 20.79 -17.73 -16.23
CA GLU A 212 21.57 -18.47 -17.23
C GLU A 212 23.06 -18.49 -16.89
N THR A 213 23.61 -17.35 -16.40
CA THR A 213 25.06 -17.20 -16.18
C THR A 213 25.53 -17.78 -14.84
N ILE A 214 24.85 -17.49 -13.76
CA ILE A 214 25.29 -17.84 -12.40
C ILE A 214 24.34 -18.80 -11.66
N THR A 215 23.25 -19.17 -12.33
CA THR A 215 22.28 -20.19 -11.85
C THR A 215 21.81 -19.97 -10.40
N TRP A 216 21.88 -20.99 -9.53
CA TRP A 216 21.43 -20.91 -8.14
C TRP A 216 22.15 -19.86 -7.30
N ARG A 217 23.37 -19.46 -7.66
CA ARG A 217 24.13 -18.43 -6.94
C ARG A 217 23.40 -17.08 -6.97
N TYR A 218 22.58 -16.85 -7.98
CA TYR A 218 21.77 -15.64 -8.05
C TYR A 218 20.71 -15.57 -6.92
N TYR A 219 20.29 -16.68 -6.37
CA TYR A 219 19.38 -16.69 -5.22
C TYR A 219 20.01 -16.10 -3.95
N ILE A 220 21.34 -16.17 -3.81
CA ILE A 220 22.03 -15.52 -2.70
C ILE A 220 21.78 -14.01 -2.71
N PHE A 221 21.77 -13.42 -3.90
CA PHE A 221 21.41 -12.00 -4.06
C PHE A 221 19.96 -11.74 -3.57
N GLY A 222 19.02 -12.60 -3.92
CA GLY A 222 17.64 -12.51 -3.42
C GLY A 222 17.55 -12.62 -1.89
N ILE A 223 18.31 -13.54 -1.27
CA ILE A 223 18.38 -13.66 0.20
C ILE A 223 18.86 -12.36 0.84
N VAL A 224 19.91 -11.75 0.29
CA VAL A 224 20.44 -10.47 0.79
C VAL A 224 19.41 -9.36 0.67
N ILE A 225 18.68 -9.28 -0.44
CA ILE A 225 17.59 -8.31 -0.61
C ILE A 225 16.52 -8.50 0.47
N ILE A 226 16.01 -9.72 0.65
CA ILE A 226 14.97 -9.99 1.65
C ILE A 226 15.48 -9.70 3.07
N ALA A 227 16.74 -10.00 3.37
CA ALA A 227 17.34 -9.65 4.67
C ALA A 227 17.36 -8.13 4.90
N VAL A 228 17.74 -7.35 3.89
CA VAL A 228 17.69 -5.88 3.94
C VAL A 228 16.24 -5.39 4.11
N GLU A 229 15.28 -6.00 3.41
CA GLU A 229 13.86 -5.69 3.54
C GLU A 229 13.34 -5.91 4.96
N ILE A 230 13.74 -6.99 5.64
CA ILE A 230 13.37 -7.25 7.04
C ILE A 230 13.88 -6.11 7.94
N VAL A 231 15.17 -5.74 7.78
CA VAL A 231 15.80 -4.68 8.58
C VAL A 231 15.09 -3.34 8.34
N LEU A 232 14.86 -2.97 7.08
CA LEU A 232 14.18 -1.73 6.74
C LEU A 232 12.72 -1.73 7.20
N ALA A 233 12.00 -2.83 7.03
CA ALA A 233 10.63 -2.96 7.51
C ALA A 233 10.55 -2.81 9.04
N TYR A 234 11.49 -3.39 9.77
CA TYR A 234 11.53 -3.31 11.23
C TYR A 234 11.76 -1.89 11.74
N PHE A 235 12.71 -1.14 11.14
CA PHE A 235 13.09 0.19 11.63
C PHE A 235 12.20 1.32 11.08
N PHE A 236 11.73 1.23 9.84
CA PHE A 236 11.12 2.36 9.15
C PHE A 236 9.60 2.28 9.04
N LEU A 237 8.98 1.09 9.09
CA LEU A 237 7.53 0.98 8.96
C LEU A 237 6.83 1.21 10.32
N PRO A 238 6.13 2.34 10.54
CA PRO A 238 5.26 2.50 11.69
C PRO A 238 4.01 1.62 11.56
N GLU A 239 3.40 1.24 12.69
CA GLU A 239 2.11 0.56 12.68
C GLU A 239 0.98 1.58 12.48
N THR A 240 0.12 1.31 11.51
CA THR A 240 -1.01 2.18 11.16
C THR A 240 -2.36 1.67 11.65
N LYS A 241 -2.40 0.41 12.11
CA LYS A 241 -3.65 -0.23 12.57
C LYS A 241 -4.34 0.57 13.66
N GLY A 242 -5.65 0.85 13.47
CA GLY A 242 -6.50 1.49 14.47
C GLY A 242 -6.21 2.96 14.70
N ARG A 243 -5.34 3.58 13.89
CA ARG A 243 -5.02 5.00 13.96
C ARG A 243 -5.79 5.79 12.91
N GLY A 244 -6.30 6.96 13.31
CA GLY A 244 -6.86 7.92 12.37
C GLY A 244 -5.80 8.50 11.44
N LEU A 245 -6.23 9.05 10.30
CA LEU A 245 -5.30 9.70 9.35
C LEU A 245 -4.53 10.86 9.99
N GLU A 246 -5.15 11.53 10.96
CA GLU A 246 -4.57 12.64 11.72
C GLU A 246 -3.44 12.14 12.64
N GLU A 247 -3.67 11.03 13.37
CA GLU A 247 -2.68 10.41 14.24
C GLU A 247 -1.48 9.84 13.45
N ILE A 248 -1.74 9.32 12.24
CA ILE A 248 -0.67 8.90 11.34
C ILE A 248 0.13 10.12 10.88
N GLY A 249 -0.55 11.24 10.64
CA GLY A 249 0.09 12.52 10.34
C GLY A 249 1.09 12.94 11.42
N GLU A 250 0.70 12.83 12.69
CA GLU A 250 1.55 13.18 13.84
C GLU A 250 2.84 12.36 13.92
N ILE A 251 2.81 11.06 13.55
CA ILE A 251 4.00 10.20 13.53
C ILE A 251 5.09 10.73 12.59
N PHE A 252 4.68 11.38 11.49
CA PHE A 252 5.60 11.84 10.45
C PHE A 252 5.98 13.31 10.61
N ASP A 253 5.01 14.16 10.93
CA ASP A 253 5.15 15.62 10.91
C ASP A 253 5.25 16.24 12.33
N GLY A 254 5.00 15.44 13.38
CA GLY A 254 5.10 15.89 14.77
C GLY A 254 4.10 17.01 15.10
N ASP A 255 4.49 17.90 16.04
CA ASP A 255 3.64 18.99 16.53
C ASP A 255 3.28 20.07 15.48
N GLU A 256 3.98 20.13 14.32
CA GLU A 256 3.69 21.09 13.26
C GLU A 256 2.29 20.86 12.66
N LEU A 257 1.85 19.60 12.59
CA LEU A 257 0.51 19.26 12.07
C LEU A 257 -0.59 19.60 13.07
N LEU A 258 -0.34 19.35 14.37
CA LEU A 258 -1.26 19.72 15.46
C LEU A 258 -1.54 21.22 15.47
N THR A 259 -0.53 22.03 15.19
CA THR A 259 -0.68 23.50 15.12
C THR A 259 -1.52 23.90 13.90
N GLY A 260 -1.33 23.23 12.76
CA GLY A 260 -2.11 23.47 11.53
C GLY A 260 -3.58 23.03 11.67
N VAL A 261 -3.83 21.86 12.22
CA VAL A 261 -5.20 21.34 12.44
C VAL A 261 -5.94 22.17 13.47
N LYS A 262 -5.29 22.57 14.57
CA LYS A 262 -5.87 23.48 15.58
C LYS A 262 -6.18 24.85 14.99
N ALA A 263 -5.31 25.39 14.14
CA ALA A 263 -5.55 26.64 13.43
C ALA A 263 -6.75 26.54 12.47
N MET A 264 -6.87 25.42 11.73
CA MET A 264 -8.04 25.16 10.87
C MET A 264 -9.34 24.99 11.67
N GLN A 265 -9.30 24.24 12.77
CA GLN A 265 -10.47 24.07 13.65
C GLN A 265 -10.91 25.41 14.25
N LYS A 266 -9.95 26.25 14.65
CA LYS A 266 -10.22 27.60 15.14
C LYS A 266 -10.85 28.47 14.06
N HIS A 267 -10.31 28.50 12.84
CA HIS A 267 -10.92 29.21 11.71
C HIS A 267 -12.30 28.68 11.33
N LYS A 268 -12.52 27.36 11.43
CA LYS A 268 -13.84 26.76 11.19
C LYS A 268 -14.84 27.19 12.26
N GLN A 269 -14.46 27.24 13.54
CA GLN A 269 -15.30 27.75 14.61
C GLN A 269 -15.62 29.24 14.45
N GLU A 270 -14.60 30.07 14.17
CA GLU A 270 -14.78 31.49 13.92
C GLU A 270 -15.73 31.77 12.74
N TYR A 271 -15.66 30.98 11.68
CA TYR A 271 -16.54 31.08 10.52
C TYR A 271 -17.99 30.68 10.84
N ILE A 272 -18.19 29.62 11.63
CA ILE A 272 -19.51 29.18 12.10
C ILE A 272 -20.13 30.26 13.00
N GLU A 273 -19.35 30.81 13.92
CA GLU A 273 -19.82 31.91 14.81
C GLU A 273 -20.17 33.21 14.04
N GLN A 274 -19.46 33.47 12.93
CA GLN A 274 -19.82 34.60 12.06
C GLN A 274 -21.13 34.33 11.31
N MET A 275 -21.35 33.15 10.78
CA MET A 275 -22.59 32.79 10.09
C MET A 275 -23.79 32.82 11.04
N ASP A 276 -23.66 32.32 12.27
CA ASP A 276 -24.73 32.39 13.27
C ASP A 276 -25.07 33.84 13.61
N LYS A 277 -24.11 34.74 13.65
CA LYS A 277 -24.34 36.17 13.88
C LYS A 277 -25.06 36.84 12.70
N ASP A 278 -24.65 36.51 11.46
CA ASP A 278 -25.27 37.05 10.26
C ASP A 278 -26.73 36.54 10.11
N ASP A 279 -27.01 35.30 10.44
CA ASP A 279 -28.37 34.73 10.44
C ASP A 279 -29.26 35.40 11.53
N ILE A 280 -28.71 35.70 12.71
CA ILE A 280 -29.43 36.44 13.78
C ILE A 280 -29.73 37.86 13.33
N VAL A 281 -28.79 38.54 12.70
CA VAL A 281 -29.00 39.90 12.16
C VAL A 281 -30.05 39.91 11.07
N HIS A 282 -30.06 38.91 10.17
CA HIS A 282 -31.10 38.80 9.14
C HIS A 282 -32.48 38.53 9.73
N GLN A 283 -32.62 37.72 10.76
CA GLN A 283 -33.89 37.49 11.45
C GLN A 283 -34.39 38.72 12.20
N GLU A 284 -33.51 39.51 12.82
CA GLU A 284 -33.87 40.74 13.48
C GLU A 284 -34.34 41.79 12.45
N VAL A 285 -33.69 41.89 11.31
CA VAL A 285 -34.10 42.79 10.23
C VAL A 285 -35.48 42.40 9.66
N GLU A 286 -35.74 41.14 9.40
CA GLU A 286 -37.06 40.66 8.94
C GLU A 286 -38.17 40.97 9.96
N VAL A 287 -37.90 40.77 11.26
CA VAL A 287 -38.87 41.10 12.33
C VAL A 287 -39.12 42.59 12.46
N PHE A 288 -38.09 43.45 12.18
CA PHE A 288 -38.26 44.92 12.16
C PHE A 288 -39.07 45.36 10.94
N GLU A 289 -38.85 44.76 9.76
CA GLU A 289 -39.64 45.09 8.55
C GLU A 289 -41.09 44.65 8.67
N GLU A 290 -41.39 43.51 9.29
CA GLU A 290 -42.77 43.08 9.56
C GLU A 290 -43.52 44.00 10.54
N LYS A 291 -42.82 44.49 11.57
CA LYS A 291 -43.42 45.40 12.56
C LYS A 291 -43.54 46.86 12.05
N GLY A 292 -42.79 47.25 11.03
CA GLY A 292 -42.89 48.54 10.41
C GLY A 292 -43.99 48.68 9.36
N ASN A 293 -44.55 47.55 8.88
CA ASN A 293 -45.64 47.53 7.89
C ASN A 293 -47.03 47.24 8.50
N ALA A 294 -47.16 47.12 9.81
CA ALA A 294 -48.41 46.98 10.56
C ALA A 294 -48.76 48.31 11.27
#